data_a03990d905cae304fcb958b934eed4fb
#
_entry.id   a03990d905cae304fcb958b934eed4fb
#
_cell.length_a   1.000
_cell.length_b   1.000
_cell.length_c   1.000
_cell.angle_alpha   90.00
_cell.angle_beta   90.00
_cell.angle_gamma   90.00
#
_symmetry.space_group_name_H-M   'P 1'
#
loop_
_entity.id
_entity.type
_entity.pdbx_description
1 polymer ?
#
loop_
_entity_poly.entity_id
_entity_poly.type
_entity_poly.pdbx_seq_one_letter_code
_entity_poly.pdbx_strand_id
1 'polypeptide(L)'
;AGFVSGDAVAAGEWWRIMSSAFLHVNLLHILFNMWALYLFGPLLEQLYGRIEYLAIYLLCAAGGSVLTILAQPEQQAVGASGAIFGLLGLAFAVSRRRHLALPRQTRMVLGQIGSLLFINLAFTFFVPGISVTGHLGGLAVGLVLGWLLPPSPAFTLAGQWQVAGGAVIAGMPMLMRVAVYLGVAGLLVAGTAVAMLNIA
;
A
#
# COMPACT_ATOMS: atom_id res chain seq x y z
N ALA A 1 10.25 6.87 20.74
CA ALA A 1 9.07 6.11 21.08
C ALA A 1 8.05 6.23 19.94
N GLY A 2 7.50 5.12 19.43
CA GLY A 2 6.47 5.15 18.36
C GLY A 2 6.80 4.29 17.14
N PHE A 3 8.01 3.78 17.01
CA PHE A 3 8.37 2.77 16.00
C PHE A 3 7.61 1.47 16.23
N VAL A 4 7.32 0.75 15.17
CA VAL A 4 6.84 -0.63 15.28
C VAL A 4 8.04 -1.57 15.45
N SER A 5 7.94 -2.51 16.38
CA SER A 5 8.85 -3.64 16.57
C SER A 5 8.08 -4.81 17.15
N GLY A 6 8.61 -6.02 17.05
CA GLY A 6 8.01 -7.21 17.64
C GLY A 6 7.84 -7.07 19.15
N ASP A 7 8.89 -6.63 19.84
CA ASP A 7 8.86 -6.45 21.31
C ASP A 7 7.76 -5.46 21.76
N ALA A 8 7.60 -4.34 21.06
CA ALA A 8 6.58 -3.37 21.40
C ALA A 8 5.16 -3.95 21.22
N VAL A 9 4.94 -4.71 20.14
CA VAL A 9 3.63 -5.35 19.90
C VAL A 9 3.39 -6.49 20.87
N ALA A 10 4.40 -7.28 21.24
CA ALA A 10 4.33 -8.30 22.27
C ALA A 10 4.03 -7.71 23.67
N ALA A 11 4.53 -6.49 23.94
CA ALA A 11 4.21 -5.74 25.15
C ALA A 11 2.78 -5.13 25.12
N GLY A 12 1.97 -5.42 24.10
CA GLY A 12 0.58 -4.96 23.98
C GLY A 12 0.40 -3.66 23.20
N GLU A 13 1.46 -3.06 22.64
CA GLU A 13 1.40 -1.81 21.89
C GLU A 13 1.03 -2.04 20.39
N TRP A 14 0.00 -2.83 20.13
CA TRP A 14 -0.47 -3.26 18.82
C TRP A 14 -0.84 -2.09 17.88
N TRP A 15 -1.24 -0.93 18.41
CA TRP A 15 -1.54 0.27 17.62
C TRP A 15 -0.35 0.76 16.80
N ARG A 16 0.89 0.39 17.18
CA ARG A 16 2.11 0.75 16.45
C ARG A 16 2.17 0.17 15.04
N ILE A 17 1.46 -0.93 14.78
CA ILE A 17 1.32 -1.50 13.43
C ILE A 17 0.79 -0.43 12.45
N MET A 18 -0.09 0.44 12.93
CA MET A 18 -0.69 1.50 12.11
C MET A 18 -0.04 2.87 12.36
N SER A 19 0.18 3.24 13.61
CA SER A 19 0.64 4.59 13.94
C SER A 19 2.08 4.87 13.51
N SER A 20 2.94 3.85 13.40
CA SER A 20 4.30 3.99 12.90
C SER A 20 4.37 4.56 11.47
N ALA A 21 3.36 4.31 10.65
CA ALA A 21 3.28 4.84 9.28
C ALA A 21 3.13 6.38 9.22
N PHE A 22 2.76 7.03 10.30
CA PHE A 22 2.58 8.49 10.38
C PHE A 22 3.75 9.21 11.06
N LEU A 23 4.73 8.46 11.53
CA LEU A 23 5.93 8.99 12.18
C LEU A 23 7.12 8.94 11.22
N HIS A 24 8.10 9.81 11.42
CA HIS A 24 9.29 9.89 10.56
C HIS A 24 10.53 10.16 11.41
N VAL A 25 11.66 9.57 11.00
CA VAL A 25 12.94 9.67 11.72
C VAL A 25 13.52 11.09 11.65
N ASN A 26 13.37 11.76 10.48
CA ASN A 26 13.93 13.07 10.23
C ASN A 26 13.15 13.80 9.12
N LEU A 27 13.51 15.08 8.91
CA LEU A 27 12.86 15.96 7.94
C LEU A 27 12.97 15.45 6.50
N LEU A 28 14.13 14.93 6.10
CA LEU A 28 14.30 14.40 4.73
C LEU A 28 13.40 13.20 4.49
N HIS A 29 13.26 12.32 5.49
CA HIS A 29 12.40 11.14 5.39
C HIS A 29 10.93 11.53 5.17
N ILE A 30 10.39 12.48 5.93
CA ILE A 30 9.01 12.94 5.69
C ILE A 30 8.87 13.67 4.36
N LEU A 31 9.84 14.50 3.96
CA LEU A 31 9.79 15.22 2.70
C LEU A 31 9.75 14.27 1.50
N PHE A 32 10.59 13.23 1.46
CA PHE A 32 10.56 12.24 0.39
C PHE A 32 9.25 11.44 0.36
N ASN A 33 8.72 11.04 1.51
CA ASN A 33 7.44 10.36 1.59
C ASN A 33 6.28 11.24 1.09
N MET A 34 6.22 12.49 1.54
CA MET A 34 5.18 13.43 1.10
C MET A 34 5.31 13.77 -0.38
N TRP A 35 6.52 13.92 -0.88
CA TRP A 35 6.77 14.15 -2.29
C TRP A 35 6.29 12.98 -3.16
N ALA A 36 6.58 11.74 -2.76
CA ALA A 36 6.08 10.56 -3.44
C ALA A 36 4.55 10.51 -3.44
N LEU A 37 3.89 10.73 -2.30
CA LEU A 37 2.42 10.79 -2.21
C LEU A 37 1.84 11.92 -3.06
N TYR A 38 2.51 13.07 -3.13
CA TYR A 38 2.08 14.19 -3.98
C TYR A 38 2.13 13.82 -5.48
N LEU A 39 3.16 13.09 -5.90
CA LEU A 39 3.34 12.76 -7.33
C LEU A 39 2.31 11.76 -7.86
N PHE A 40 2.00 10.70 -7.12
CA PHE A 40 1.14 9.63 -7.65
C PHE A 40 -0.10 9.32 -6.80
N GLY A 41 -0.17 9.85 -5.59
CA GLY A 41 -1.35 9.69 -4.73
C GLY A 41 -2.64 10.15 -5.41
N PRO A 42 -2.70 11.38 -5.98
CA PRO A 42 -3.91 11.88 -6.63
C PRO A 42 -4.43 11.01 -7.78
N LEU A 43 -3.53 10.38 -8.56
CA LEU A 43 -3.94 9.45 -9.61
C LEU A 43 -4.64 8.23 -9.04
N LEU A 44 -4.09 7.64 -7.97
CA LEU A 44 -4.67 6.46 -7.33
C LEU A 44 -5.96 6.80 -6.58
N GLU A 45 -6.01 7.97 -5.94
CA GLU A 45 -7.24 8.48 -5.33
C GLU A 45 -8.35 8.67 -6.38
N GLN A 46 -8.02 9.17 -7.57
CA GLN A 46 -8.99 9.27 -8.67
C GLN A 46 -9.47 7.91 -9.16
N LEU A 47 -8.60 6.90 -9.19
CA LEU A 47 -8.95 5.55 -9.65
C LEU A 47 -9.80 4.76 -8.66
N TYR A 48 -9.62 4.97 -7.36
CA TYR A 48 -10.26 4.18 -6.30
C TYR A 48 -11.26 4.98 -5.45
N GLY A 49 -11.19 6.33 -5.50
CA GLY A 49 -11.92 7.20 -4.59
C GLY A 49 -11.24 7.30 -3.22
N ARG A 50 -11.60 8.33 -2.46
CA ARG A 50 -10.92 8.70 -1.20
C ARG A 50 -10.92 7.59 -0.15
N ILE A 51 -12.08 6.96 0.03
CA ILE A 51 -12.25 5.95 1.10
C ILE A 51 -11.43 4.70 0.80
N GLU A 52 -11.52 4.18 -0.43
CA GLU A 52 -10.75 3.00 -0.82
C GLU A 52 -9.25 3.29 -0.88
N TYR A 53 -8.85 4.46 -1.39
CA TYR A 53 -7.46 4.90 -1.37
C TYR A 53 -6.89 4.88 0.06
N LEU A 54 -7.63 5.43 1.03
CA LEU A 54 -7.24 5.41 2.43
C LEU A 54 -7.17 3.99 2.99
N ALA A 55 -8.15 3.15 2.69
CA ALA A 55 -8.16 1.74 3.13
C ALA A 55 -6.97 0.97 2.55
N ILE A 56 -6.67 1.14 1.27
CA ILE A 56 -5.51 0.54 0.61
C ILE A 56 -4.21 1.03 1.26
N TYR A 57 -4.07 2.34 1.47
CA TYR A 57 -2.91 2.93 2.13
C TYR A 57 -2.66 2.29 3.51
N LEU A 58 -3.70 2.21 4.35
CA LEU A 58 -3.61 1.65 5.69
C LEU A 58 -3.27 0.15 5.69
N LEU A 59 -3.88 -0.63 4.81
CA LEU A 59 -3.55 -2.06 4.67
C LEU A 59 -2.12 -2.28 4.20
N CYS A 60 -1.63 -1.47 3.28
CA CYS A 60 -0.24 -1.53 2.83
C CYS A 60 0.73 -1.13 3.96
N ALA A 61 0.39 -0.11 4.75
CA ALA A 61 1.16 0.27 5.94
C ALA A 61 1.25 -0.89 6.93
N ALA A 62 0.10 -1.49 7.26
CA ALA A 62 0.03 -2.65 8.15
C ALA A 62 0.83 -3.84 7.59
N GLY A 63 0.76 -4.09 6.27
CA GLY A 63 1.55 -5.12 5.61
C GLY A 63 3.06 -4.95 5.79
N GLY A 64 3.54 -3.71 5.69
CA GLY A 64 4.93 -3.37 5.99
C GLY A 64 5.32 -3.68 7.43
N SER A 65 4.49 -3.23 8.38
CA SER A 65 4.71 -3.46 9.81
C SER A 65 4.69 -4.96 10.15
N VAL A 66 3.70 -5.69 9.65
CA VAL A 66 3.54 -7.14 9.92
C VAL A 66 4.72 -7.94 9.37
N LEU A 67 5.16 -7.66 8.13
CA LEU A 67 6.32 -8.37 7.58
C LEU A 67 7.61 -8.03 8.34
N THR A 68 7.77 -6.79 8.82
CA THR A 68 8.91 -6.43 9.67
C THR A 68 8.91 -7.23 10.97
N ILE A 69 7.78 -7.29 11.67
CA ILE A 69 7.66 -8.05 12.92
C ILE A 69 7.92 -9.54 12.70
N LEU A 70 7.41 -10.12 11.61
CA LEU A 70 7.59 -11.52 11.28
C LEU A 70 9.04 -11.90 10.95
N ALA A 71 9.72 -11.08 10.15
CA ALA A 71 11.04 -11.41 9.63
C ALA A 71 12.18 -10.86 10.47
N GLN A 72 11.95 -9.76 11.18
CA GLN A 72 12.97 -9.04 11.95
C GLN A 72 12.32 -8.38 13.18
N PRO A 73 11.89 -9.16 14.18
CA PRO A 73 11.11 -8.64 15.33
C PRO A 73 11.84 -7.56 16.13
N GLU A 74 13.16 -7.62 16.19
CA GLU A 74 13.99 -6.62 16.88
C GLU A 74 14.17 -5.34 16.09
N GLN A 75 13.89 -5.36 14.77
CA GLN A 75 14.04 -4.19 13.93
C GLN A 75 12.94 -3.17 14.22
N GLN A 76 13.36 -1.93 14.46
CA GLN A 76 12.45 -0.81 14.56
C GLN A 76 12.14 -0.25 13.16
N ALA A 77 10.87 -0.15 12.80
CA ALA A 77 10.44 0.46 11.54
C ALA A 77 9.47 1.61 11.77
N VAL A 78 9.56 2.62 10.91
CA VAL A 78 8.76 3.84 10.97
C VAL A 78 8.72 4.52 9.60
N GLY A 79 7.62 5.16 9.27
CA GLY A 79 7.46 5.96 8.06
C GLY A 79 6.33 5.48 7.15
N ALA A 80 5.83 6.39 6.33
CA ALA A 80 4.78 6.12 5.34
C ALA A 80 5.26 5.23 4.18
N SER A 81 6.55 4.96 4.09
CA SER A 81 7.17 4.33 2.92
C SER A 81 6.66 2.92 2.64
N GLY A 82 6.33 2.12 3.66
CA GLY A 82 5.67 0.83 3.48
C GLY A 82 4.34 0.96 2.72
N ALA A 83 3.49 1.92 3.11
CA ALA A 83 2.26 2.22 2.41
C ALA A 83 2.52 2.72 0.97
N ILE A 84 3.52 3.58 0.79
CA ILE A 84 3.93 4.12 -0.51
C ILE A 84 4.38 3.02 -1.46
N PHE A 85 5.21 2.08 -0.98
CA PHE A 85 5.58 0.89 -1.76
C PHE A 85 4.36 0.04 -2.12
N GLY A 86 3.39 -0.08 -1.21
CA GLY A 86 2.12 -0.72 -1.50
C GLY A 86 1.33 -0.02 -2.60
N LEU A 87 1.24 1.31 -2.57
CA LEU A 87 0.59 2.09 -3.64
C LEU A 87 1.31 1.94 -4.99
N LEU A 88 2.64 1.88 -5.00
CA LEU A 88 3.43 1.59 -6.20
C LEU A 88 3.13 0.18 -6.72
N GLY A 89 3.05 -0.81 -5.83
CA GLY A 89 2.68 -2.19 -6.15
C GLY A 89 1.27 -2.30 -6.75
N LEU A 90 0.30 -1.63 -6.14
CA LEU A 90 -1.07 -1.51 -6.65
C LEU A 90 -1.08 -0.94 -8.07
N ALA A 91 -0.44 0.19 -8.29
CA ALA A 91 -0.37 0.86 -9.59
C ALA A 91 0.30 -0.04 -10.64
N PHE A 92 1.39 -0.69 -10.28
CA PHE A 92 2.07 -1.65 -11.14
C PHE A 92 1.15 -2.82 -11.53
N ALA A 93 0.50 -3.47 -10.57
CA ALA A 93 -0.44 -4.57 -10.83
C ALA A 93 -1.59 -4.14 -11.75
N VAL A 94 -2.21 -2.99 -11.48
CA VAL A 94 -3.28 -2.42 -12.32
C VAL A 94 -2.79 -2.14 -13.74
N SER A 95 -1.59 -1.61 -13.92
CA SER A 95 -1.01 -1.33 -15.25
C SER A 95 -0.86 -2.58 -16.10
N ARG A 96 -0.63 -3.74 -15.48
CA ARG A 96 -0.45 -5.04 -16.15
C ARG A 96 -1.77 -5.72 -16.52
N ARG A 97 -2.88 -5.30 -15.95
CA ARG A 97 -4.22 -5.86 -16.24
C ARG A 97 -4.76 -5.29 -17.55
N ARG A 98 -4.38 -5.90 -18.68
CA ARG A 98 -4.74 -5.42 -20.03
C ARG A 98 -6.24 -5.41 -20.32
N HIS A 99 -7.01 -6.26 -19.65
CA HIS A 99 -8.48 -6.32 -19.79
C HIS A 99 -9.21 -5.13 -19.16
N LEU A 100 -8.53 -4.35 -18.31
CA LEU A 100 -9.13 -3.12 -17.77
C LEU A 100 -9.18 -2.05 -18.87
N ALA A 101 -10.35 -1.49 -19.11
CA ALA A 101 -10.57 -0.42 -20.09
C ALA A 101 -10.08 0.94 -19.55
N LEU A 102 -8.78 1.06 -19.27
CA LEU A 102 -8.17 2.31 -18.83
C LEU A 102 -7.81 3.20 -20.03
N PRO A 103 -7.99 4.51 -19.93
CA PRO A 103 -7.50 5.45 -20.93
C PRO A 103 -6.00 5.25 -21.20
N ARG A 104 -5.58 5.43 -22.46
CA ARG A 104 -4.17 5.24 -22.85
C ARG A 104 -3.20 6.05 -22.00
N GLN A 105 -3.54 7.30 -21.72
CA GLN A 105 -2.72 8.18 -20.88
C GLN A 105 -2.58 7.65 -19.47
N THR A 106 -3.67 7.25 -18.82
CA THR A 106 -3.65 6.62 -17.48
C THR A 106 -2.77 5.38 -17.46
N ARG A 107 -2.89 4.52 -18.48
CA ARG A 107 -2.07 3.31 -18.60
C ARG A 107 -0.58 3.64 -18.77
N MET A 108 -0.23 4.66 -19.55
CA MET A 108 1.16 5.09 -19.69
C MET A 108 1.74 5.59 -18.38
N VAL A 109 1.01 6.43 -17.65
CA VAL A 109 1.44 6.94 -16.33
C VAL A 109 1.62 5.81 -15.32
N LEU A 110 0.65 4.89 -15.24
CA LEU A 110 0.76 3.71 -14.38
C LEU A 110 1.96 2.83 -14.77
N GLY A 111 2.27 2.74 -16.07
CA GLY A 111 3.45 2.01 -16.56
C GLY A 111 4.77 2.65 -16.11
N GLN A 112 4.85 3.98 -16.07
CA GLN A 112 6.02 4.72 -15.57
C GLN A 112 6.23 4.50 -14.07
N ILE A 113 5.17 4.28 -13.30
CA ILE A 113 5.24 3.94 -11.88
C ILE A 113 6.02 2.63 -11.67
N GLY A 114 5.96 1.68 -12.63
CA GLY A 114 6.77 0.47 -12.58
C GLY A 114 8.29 0.75 -12.57
N SER A 115 8.75 1.73 -13.34
CA SER A 115 10.16 2.15 -13.32
C SER A 115 10.53 2.82 -12.01
N LEU A 116 9.64 3.64 -11.45
CA LEU A 116 9.82 4.25 -10.14
C LEU A 116 9.89 3.17 -9.03
N LEU A 117 9.03 2.17 -9.10
CA LEU A 117 9.06 1.03 -8.18
C LEU A 117 10.43 0.34 -8.21
N PHE A 118 10.96 0.06 -9.41
CA PHE A 118 12.26 -0.59 -9.56
C PHE A 118 13.41 0.24 -8.97
N ILE A 119 13.43 1.56 -9.26
CA ILE A 119 14.44 2.49 -8.72
C ILE A 119 14.34 2.54 -7.19
N ASN A 120 13.13 2.64 -6.63
CA ASN A 120 12.93 2.68 -5.18
C ASN A 120 13.29 1.35 -4.50
N LEU A 121 13.05 0.21 -5.16
CA LEU A 121 13.52 -1.09 -4.67
C LEU A 121 15.05 -1.13 -4.63
N ALA A 122 15.73 -0.69 -5.69
CA ALA A 122 17.19 -0.60 -5.68
C ALA A 122 17.67 0.28 -4.51
N PHE A 123 17.06 1.45 -4.33
CA PHE A 123 17.38 2.34 -3.20
C PHE A 123 17.19 1.65 -1.84
N THR A 124 16.13 0.85 -1.69
CA THR A 124 15.82 0.08 -0.47
C THR A 124 16.95 -0.88 -0.10
N PHE A 125 17.56 -1.54 -1.09
CA PHE A 125 18.61 -2.52 -0.84
C PHE A 125 20.00 -1.91 -0.67
N PHE A 126 20.27 -0.76 -1.27
CA PHE A 126 21.60 -0.16 -1.29
C PHE A 126 21.81 0.95 -0.25
N VAL A 127 20.73 1.52 0.32
CA VAL A 127 20.85 2.60 1.32
C VAL A 127 20.69 2.04 2.73
N PRO A 128 21.72 2.15 3.57
CA PRO A 128 21.64 1.69 4.97
C PRO A 128 20.55 2.42 5.76
N GLY A 129 19.93 1.71 6.70
CA GLY A 129 18.91 2.26 7.58
C GLY A 129 17.50 2.28 7.00
N ILE A 130 17.30 1.81 5.76
CA ILE A 130 15.98 1.64 5.17
C ILE A 130 15.43 0.25 5.54
N SER A 131 14.18 0.18 5.99
CA SER A 131 13.51 -1.08 6.30
C SER A 131 13.13 -1.84 5.02
N VAL A 132 13.93 -2.83 4.64
CA VAL A 132 13.65 -3.71 3.49
C VAL A 132 12.33 -4.45 3.70
N THR A 133 12.13 -5.03 4.87
CA THR A 133 10.92 -5.80 5.21
C THR A 133 9.68 -4.92 5.20
N GLY A 134 9.77 -3.69 5.73
CA GLY A 134 8.67 -2.73 5.70
C GLY A 134 8.23 -2.37 4.27
N HIS A 135 9.18 -2.15 3.37
CA HIS A 135 8.89 -1.87 1.96
C HIS A 135 8.31 -3.08 1.22
N LEU A 136 8.92 -4.26 1.39
CA LEU A 136 8.46 -5.49 0.73
C LEU A 136 7.08 -5.94 1.23
N GLY A 137 6.79 -5.79 2.52
CA GLY A 137 5.48 -6.12 3.08
C GLY A 137 4.37 -5.24 2.52
N GLY A 138 4.60 -3.92 2.47
CA GLY A 138 3.67 -3.01 1.84
C GLY A 138 3.48 -3.30 0.35
N LEU A 139 4.58 -3.49 -0.37
CA LEU A 139 4.56 -3.84 -1.80
C LEU A 139 3.74 -5.10 -2.07
N ALA A 140 3.92 -6.17 -1.28
CA ALA A 140 3.19 -7.43 -1.44
C ALA A 140 1.68 -7.22 -1.29
N VAL A 141 1.25 -6.50 -0.24
CA VAL A 141 -0.17 -6.16 -0.04
C VAL A 141 -0.70 -5.34 -1.21
N GLY A 142 0.03 -4.33 -1.67
CA GLY A 142 -0.37 -3.49 -2.79
C GLY A 142 -0.50 -4.26 -4.10
N LEU A 143 0.42 -5.17 -4.40
CA LEU A 143 0.34 -6.08 -5.55
C LEU A 143 -0.91 -6.94 -5.49
N VAL A 144 -1.19 -7.58 -4.35
CA VAL A 144 -2.39 -8.41 -4.15
C VAL A 144 -3.65 -7.58 -4.35
N LEU A 145 -3.76 -6.43 -3.70
CA LEU A 145 -4.91 -5.55 -3.85
C LEU A 145 -5.09 -5.08 -5.31
N GLY A 146 -4.01 -4.71 -6.00
CA GLY A 146 -4.06 -4.29 -7.40
C GLY A 146 -4.47 -5.39 -8.36
N TRP A 147 -4.16 -6.66 -8.06
CA TRP A 147 -4.64 -7.80 -8.83
C TRP A 147 -6.10 -8.14 -8.53
N LEU A 148 -6.55 -8.02 -7.30
CA LEU A 148 -7.90 -8.40 -6.88
C LEU A 148 -8.92 -7.27 -7.14
N LEU A 149 -8.54 -6.01 -6.87
CA LEU A 149 -9.45 -4.87 -6.95
C LEU A 149 -9.28 -4.11 -8.27
N PRO A 150 -10.24 -4.12 -9.19
CA PRO A 150 -10.25 -3.20 -10.32
C PRO A 150 -10.49 -1.76 -9.81
N PRO A 151 -9.99 -0.72 -10.50
CA PRO A 151 -10.37 0.66 -10.24
C PRO A 151 -11.89 0.82 -10.20
N SER A 152 -12.39 1.64 -9.28
CA SER A 152 -13.83 1.86 -9.11
C SER A 152 -14.21 3.26 -9.56
N PRO A 153 -14.93 3.43 -10.66
CA PRO A 153 -15.42 4.75 -11.08
C PRO A 153 -16.53 5.30 -10.18
N ALA A 154 -17.06 4.51 -9.24
CA ALA A 154 -18.29 4.82 -8.51
C ALA A 154 -18.11 5.85 -7.36
N PHE A 155 -16.89 6.22 -6.99
CA PHE A 155 -16.65 7.17 -5.89
C PHE A 155 -16.06 8.51 -6.30
N THR A 156 -16.00 8.82 -7.57
CA THR A 156 -15.71 10.18 -8.00
C THR A 156 -16.92 11.06 -7.75
N LEU A 157 -16.79 12.06 -6.88
CA LEU A 157 -17.82 13.05 -6.56
C LEU A 157 -18.36 13.84 -7.78
N ALA A 158 -17.87 13.57 -8.95
CA ALA A 158 -18.23 14.27 -10.20
C ALA A 158 -19.03 13.43 -11.20
N GLY A 159 -19.40 12.17 -10.94
CA GLY A 159 -20.34 11.43 -11.82
C GLY A 159 -19.99 11.39 -13.32
N GLN A 160 -18.80 11.79 -13.73
CA GLN A 160 -18.42 12.03 -15.12
C GLN A 160 -17.12 11.33 -15.51
N TRP A 161 -17.02 10.03 -15.24
CA TRP A 161 -16.12 9.22 -16.04
C TRP A 161 -16.92 8.53 -17.14
N GLN A 162 -17.33 9.32 -18.12
CA GLN A 162 -17.56 8.78 -19.44
C GLN A 162 -16.18 8.38 -19.96
N VAL A 163 -15.87 7.09 -19.84
CA VAL A 163 -14.78 6.50 -20.61
C VAL A 163 -15.11 6.82 -22.07
N ALA A 164 -14.24 7.57 -22.73
CA ALA A 164 -14.38 7.83 -24.16
C ALA A 164 -14.51 6.47 -24.87
N GLY A 165 -15.70 6.13 -25.37
CA GLY A 165 -15.99 4.87 -26.03
C GLY A 165 -17.12 4.04 -25.42
N GLY A 166 -17.85 4.51 -24.41
CA GLY A 166 -19.10 3.86 -23.93
C GLY A 166 -18.96 2.51 -23.25
N ALA A 167 -17.76 2.01 -23.00
CA ALA A 167 -17.56 0.78 -22.23
C ALA A 167 -17.68 1.11 -20.73
N VAL A 168 -18.85 0.81 -20.16
CA VAL A 168 -19.02 0.75 -18.70
C VAL A 168 -18.12 -0.38 -18.22
N ILE A 169 -17.03 -0.04 -17.50
CA ILE A 169 -16.31 -1.07 -16.74
C ILE A 169 -17.33 -1.57 -15.72
N ALA A 170 -17.80 -2.79 -15.87
CA ALA A 170 -18.64 -3.43 -14.87
C ALA A 170 -17.81 -3.48 -13.59
N GLY A 171 -18.11 -2.59 -12.64
CA GLY A 171 -17.39 -2.48 -11.40
C GLY A 171 -17.57 -3.77 -10.60
N MET A 172 -16.54 -4.19 -9.87
CA MET A 172 -16.68 -5.25 -8.89
C MET A 172 -17.75 -4.85 -7.87
N PRO A 173 -18.75 -5.73 -7.56
CA PRO A 173 -19.76 -5.44 -6.54
C PRO A 173 -19.14 -5.01 -5.22
N MET A 174 -19.74 -4.06 -4.53
CA MET A 174 -19.23 -3.52 -3.26
C MET A 174 -18.99 -4.61 -2.22
N LEU A 175 -19.89 -5.59 -2.13
CA LEU A 175 -19.75 -6.73 -1.22
C LEU A 175 -18.47 -7.52 -1.47
N MET A 176 -18.12 -7.76 -2.75
CA MET A 176 -16.88 -8.46 -3.11
C MET A 176 -15.64 -7.61 -2.77
N ARG A 177 -15.71 -6.29 -2.96
CA ARG A 177 -14.62 -5.39 -2.56
C ARG A 177 -14.39 -5.42 -1.06
N VAL A 178 -15.47 -5.32 -0.28
CA VAL A 178 -15.40 -5.43 1.19
C VAL A 178 -14.82 -6.78 1.61
N ALA A 179 -15.23 -7.89 0.97
CA ALA A 179 -14.69 -9.21 1.26
C ALA A 179 -13.16 -9.29 1.01
N VAL A 180 -12.65 -8.65 -0.06
CA VAL A 180 -11.20 -8.57 -0.33
C VAL A 180 -10.49 -7.79 0.78
N TYR A 181 -11.01 -6.63 1.18
CA TYR A 181 -10.41 -5.84 2.27
C TYR A 181 -10.39 -6.59 3.59
N LEU A 182 -11.50 -7.23 3.96
CA LEU A 182 -11.59 -8.03 5.17
C LEU A 182 -10.68 -9.27 5.12
N GLY A 183 -10.56 -9.92 3.96
CA GLY A 183 -9.65 -11.05 3.76
C GLY A 183 -8.19 -10.64 3.96
N VAL A 184 -7.77 -9.54 3.35
CA VAL A 184 -6.40 -9.03 3.53
C VAL A 184 -6.15 -8.60 4.97
N ALA A 185 -7.10 -7.88 5.59
CA ALA A 185 -6.99 -7.49 7.00
C ALA A 185 -6.89 -8.73 7.91
N GLY A 186 -7.71 -9.75 7.67
CA GLY A 186 -7.66 -11.02 8.42
C GLY A 186 -6.32 -11.73 8.30
N LEU A 187 -5.72 -11.76 7.10
CA LEU A 187 -4.37 -12.31 6.90
C LEU A 187 -3.30 -11.52 7.66
N LEU A 188 -3.40 -10.20 7.72
CA LEU A 188 -2.47 -9.36 8.48
C LEU A 188 -2.62 -9.59 10.01
N VAL A 189 -3.85 -9.73 10.50
CA VAL A 189 -4.10 -10.09 11.91
C VAL A 189 -3.52 -11.47 12.22
N ALA A 190 -3.77 -12.46 11.37
CA ALA A 190 -3.22 -13.80 11.53
C ALA A 190 -1.66 -13.78 11.49
N GLY A 191 -1.07 -13.02 10.57
CA GLY A 191 0.37 -12.84 10.50
C GLY A 191 0.94 -12.22 11.78
N THR A 192 0.27 -11.21 12.33
CA THR A 192 0.64 -10.62 13.62
C THR A 192 0.58 -11.64 14.76
N ALA A 193 -0.49 -12.44 14.82
CA ALA A 193 -0.64 -13.47 15.85
C ALA A 193 0.47 -14.53 15.75
N VAL A 194 0.81 -14.99 14.54
CA VAL A 194 1.95 -15.91 14.33
C VAL A 194 3.25 -15.28 14.76
N ALA A 195 3.49 -14.01 14.45
CA ALA A 195 4.70 -13.32 14.89
C ALA A 195 4.81 -13.28 16.42
N MET A 196 3.69 -13.02 17.12
CA MET A 196 3.67 -12.99 18.59
C MET A 196 3.98 -14.37 19.20
N LEU A 197 3.52 -15.46 18.59
CA LEU A 197 3.84 -16.81 19.04
C LEU A 197 5.34 -17.15 18.89
N ASN A 198 6.02 -16.52 17.96
CA ASN A 198 7.45 -16.74 17.72
C ASN A 198 8.35 -15.86 18.61
N ILE A 199 7.81 -14.81 19.21
CA ILE A 199 8.53 -13.88 20.09
C ILE A 199 8.35 -14.25 21.57
N ALA A 200 7.23 -14.90 21.93
CA ALA A 200 6.94 -15.38 23.28
C ALA A 200 7.80 -16.58 23.66
#